data_f06925b4ad624bc389ae8c55056ea3ab
#
_entry.id   f06925b4ad624bc389ae8c55056ea3ab
#
_cell.length_a   1.000
_cell.length_b   1.000
_cell.length_c   1.000
_cell.angle_alpha   90.00
_cell.angle_beta   90.00
_cell.angle_gamma   90.00
#
_symmetry.space_group_name_H-M   'P 1'
#
loop_
_entity.id
_entity.type
_entity.pdbx_description
1 polymer ?
#
loop_
_entity_poly.entity_id
_entity_poly.type
_entity_poly.pdbx_seq_one_letter_code
_entity_poly.pdbx_strand_id
1 'polypeptide(L)'
;MRVERRRLIAVLGIAATGWIASARVSAAAPAFDLAQLMQLLARVRSGSATFVERREVAMLDRTIETSGRLSFEAPDTFVRETLKPQHDRVAVTGNTVTMSRDGRSRTTELDAAPEAAVLVEAMRGTLTGNRGALERLFEAGVSGSAERWTLDLVPRDARLRGQVAAIKLRGEQSVVREVDVQLADGDRSVMKIRPTAASAATKSTPPAATNAASAATASDAAPPGAKPARTP
;
A
#
# COMPACT_ATOMS: atom_id res chain seq x y z
N MET A 1 -63.46 48.71 -68.72
CA MET A 1 -64.37 47.66 -68.24
C MET A 1 -63.57 46.85 -67.16
N ARG A 2 -63.89 47.08 -65.92
CA ARG A 2 -64.56 46.16 -65.00
C ARG A 2 -63.89 44.76 -65.05
N VAL A 3 -63.49 44.09 -64.04
CA VAL A 3 -64.04 43.88 -62.68
C VAL A 3 -62.92 43.19 -61.79
N GLU A 4 -62.69 43.70 -60.61
CA GLU A 4 -62.57 43.06 -59.32
C GLU A 4 -62.47 41.51 -59.26
N ARG A 5 -61.59 41.00 -58.44
CA ARG A 5 -61.92 40.24 -57.19
C ARG A 5 -60.74 39.68 -56.48
N ARG A 6 -60.54 40.23 -55.33
CA ARG A 6 -60.56 39.55 -53.97
C ARG A 6 -59.46 38.54 -53.66
N ARG A 7 -58.54 39.05 -52.90
CA ARG A 7 -58.08 38.63 -51.58
C ARG A 7 -58.35 37.15 -51.22
N LEU A 8 -57.29 36.46 -50.92
CA LEU A 8 -57.20 35.54 -49.72
C LEU A 8 -55.77 35.46 -49.24
N ILE A 9 -55.57 35.94 -48.02
CA ILE A 9 -54.37 35.89 -47.21
C ILE A 9 -54.32 34.47 -46.63
N ALA A 10 -53.33 33.65 -47.00
CA ALA A 10 -52.99 32.43 -46.26
C ALA A 10 -51.72 32.70 -45.47
N VAL A 11 -51.91 32.94 -44.19
CA VAL A 11 -50.83 33.02 -43.18
C VAL A 11 -50.37 31.59 -42.96
N LEU A 12 -49.19 31.24 -43.50
CA LEU A 12 -48.52 30.00 -43.19
C LEU A 12 -47.59 30.29 -42.04
N GLY A 13 -48.00 29.93 -40.81
CA GLY A 13 -47.21 29.96 -39.65
C GLY A 13 -46.10 28.86 -39.71
N ILE A 14 -44.85 29.27 -39.82
CA ILE A 14 -43.70 28.37 -39.69
C ILE A 14 -43.44 28.21 -38.19
N ALA A 15 -43.93 27.10 -37.62
CA ALA A 15 -43.53 26.64 -36.28
C ALA A 15 -42.10 26.07 -36.40
N ALA A 16 -41.12 26.91 -36.11
CA ALA A 16 -39.73 26.49 -35.91
C ALA A 16 -39.62 25.78 -34.56
N THR A 17 -39.85 24.48 -34.53
CA THR A 17 -39.54 23.62 -33.39
C THR A 17 -38.01 23.50 -33.28
N GLY A 18 -37.44 24.37 -32.46
CA GLY A 18 -36.01 24.31 -32.09
C GLY A 18 -35.74 23.03 -31.30
N TRP A 19 -35.15 22.05 -31.91
CA TRP A 19 -34.48 20.94 -31.19
C TRP A 19 -33.23 21.48 -30.54
N ILE A 20 -33.33 21.80 -29.25
CA ILE A 20 -32.18 22.01 -28.38
C ILE A 20 -31.56 20.62 -28.16
N ALA A 21 -30.59 20.27 -28.98
CA ALA A 21 -29.73 19.13 -28.75
C ALA A 21 -28.93 19.44 -27.48
N SER A 22 -29.42 18.97 -26.33
CA SER A 22 -28.65 18.97 -25.08
C SER A 22 -27.43 18.08 -25.28
N ALA A 23 -26.34 18.68 -25.69
CA ALA A 23 -25.04 18.03 -25.66
C ALA A 23 -24.75 17.65 -24.21
N ARG A 24 -24.95 16.38 -23.89
CA ARG A 24 -24.49 15.81 -22.62
C ARG A 24 -22.96 15.90 -22.67
N VAL A 25 -22.39 16.89 -21.99
CA VAL A 25 -20.98 16.88 -21.65
C VAL A 25 -20.82 15.68 -20.72
N SER A 26 -20.35 14.55 -21.29
CA SER A 26 -19.94 13.40 -20.52
C SER A 26 -18.68 13.85 -19.78
N ALA A 27 -18.83 14.26 -18.52
CA ALA A 27 -17.70 14.47 -17.65
C ALA A 27 -16.98 13.12 -17.55
N ALA A 28 -15.83 13.00 -18.22
CA ALA A 28 -14.96 11.84 -18.05
C ALA A 28 -14.70 11.69 -16.54
N ALA A 29 -14.97 10.51 -15.99
CA ALA A 29 -14.64 10.23 -14.61
C ALA A 29 -13.15 10.55 -14.41
N PRO A 30 -12.79 11.20 -13.28
CA PRO A 30 -11.39 11.55 -13.03
C PRO A 30 -10.54 10.29 -13.14
N ALA A 31 -9.47 10.36 -13.94
CA ALA A 31 -8.55 9.25 -14.10
C ALA A 31 -7.99 8.87 -12.73
N PHE A 32 -7.86 7.56 -12.48
CA PHE A 32 -7.26 7.05 -11.25
C PHE A 32 -5.81 7.54 -11.16
N ASP A 33 -5.51 8.33 -10.15
CA ASP A 33 -4.24 9.03 -9.99
C ASP A 33 -3.45 8.58 -8.76
N LEU A 34 -2.24 9.14 -8.60
CA LEU A 34 -1.37 8.84 -7.46
C LEU A 34 -2.03 9.20 -6.11
N ALA A 35 -2.79 10.29 -6.04
CA ALA A 35 -3.43 10.71 -4.80
C ALA A 35 -4.49 9.68 -4.36
N GLN A 36 -5.30 9.21 -5.30
CA GLN A 36 -6.34 8.20 -5.06
C GLN A 36 -5.70 6.86 -4.68
N LEU A 37 -4.62 6.44 -5.36
CA LEU A 37 -3.89 5.24 -4.99
C LEU A 37 -3.32 5.34 -3.58
N MET A 38 -2.67 6.46 -3.23
CA MET A 38 -2.11 6.66 -1.89
C MET A 38 -3.18 6.64 -0.80
N GLN A 39 -4.34 7.26 -1.03
CA GLN A 39 -5.48 7.18 -0.10
C GLN A 39 -6.00 5.75 0.09
N LEU A 40 -5.98 4.95 -0.98
CA LEU A 40 -6.40 3.55 -0.94
C LEU A 40 -5.45 2.71 -0.09
N LEU A 41 -4.14 2.87 -0.31
CA LEU A 41 -3.09 2.12 0.38
C LEU A 41 -2.92 2.54 1.85
N ALA A 42 -3.10 3.82 2.18
CA ALA A 42 -3.01 4.34 3.54
C ALA A 42 -3.97 3.70 4.55
N ARG A 43 -5.00 3.00 4.07
CA ARG A 43 -5.97 2.29 4.92
C ARG A 43 -5.40 1.02 5.53
N VAL A 44 -4.33 0.48 4.96
CA VAL A 44 -3.67 -0.74 5.44
C VAL A 44 -2.63 -0.34 6.49
N ARG A 45 -2.84 -0.76 7.73
CA ARG A 45 -1.93 -0.46 8.85
C ARG A 45 -0.96 -1.59 9.16
N SER A 46 -1.33 -2.80 8.82
CA SER A 46 -0.49 -3.98 8.99
C SER A 46 -0.89 -5.07 8.00
N GLY A 47 0.01 -5.99 7.76
CA GLY A 47 -0.28 -7.10 6.87
C GLY A 47 0.80 -8.16 6.89
N SER A 48 0.41 -9.37 6.49
CA SER A 48 1.32 -10.50 6.28
C SER A 48 1.04 -11.16 4.94
N ALA A 49 2.09 -11.64 4.31
CA ALA A 49 2.01 -12.26 3.00
C ALA A 49 3.08 -13.33 2.83
N THR A 50 2.88 -14.23 1.90
CA THR A 50 3.96 -15.06 1.34
C THR A 50 4.47 -14.43 0.05
N PHE A 51 5.74 -14.68 -0.27
CA PHE A 51 6.32 -14.24 -1.52
C PHE A 51 7.07 -15.36 -2.24
N VAL A 52 7.16 -15.21 -3.55
CA VAL A 52 8.11 -15.89 -4.43
C VAL A 52 8.78 -14.83 -5.27
N GLU A 53 10.09 -14.77 -5.22
CA GLU A 53 10.91 -13.81 -5.97
C GLU A 53 11.81 -14.53 -6.93
N ARG A 54 11.89 -14.02 -8.15
CA ARG A 54 12.84 -14.44 -9.18
C ARG A 54 13.76 -13.28 -9.48
N ARG A 55 15.06 -13.52 -9.28
CA ARG A 55 16.10 -12.57 -9.61
C ARG A 55 16.91 -13.09 -10.79
N GLU A 56 16.90 -12.34 -11.84
CA GLU A 56 17.73 -12.53 -13.03
C GLU A 56 19.04 -11.76 -12.80
N VAL A 57 20.16 -12.46 -12.79
CA VAL A 57 21.49 -11.88 -12.61
C VAL A 57 22.15 -11.79 -13.97
N ALA A 58 22.21 -10.57 -14.53
CA ALA A 58 22.61 -10.34 -15.91
C ALA A 58 24.02 -10.87 -16.22
N MET A 59 24.97 -10.69 -15.29
CA MET A 59 26.34 -11.16 -15.48
C MET A 59 26.51 -12.70 -15.46
N LEU A 60 25.56 -13.42 -14.87
CA LEU A 60 25.68 -14.88 -14.65
C LEU A 60 24.76 -15.68 -15.56
N ASP A 61 23.95 -15.03 -16.39
CA ASP A 61 22.87 -15.65 -17.19
C ASP A 61 22.08 -16.69 -16.36
N ARG A 62 21.74 -16.29 -15.14
CA ARG A 62 21.23 -17.19 -14.12
C ARG A 62 20.05 -16.56 -13.39
N THR A 63 19.01 -17.36 -13.19
CA THR A 63 17.86 -17.00 -12.36
C THR A 63 17.98 -17.63 -10.97
N ILE A 64 17.81 -16.83 -9.94
CA ILE A 64 17.75 -17.26 -8.55
C ILE A 64 16.30 -17.13 -8.08
N GLU A 65 15.73 -18.21 -7.54
CA GLU A 65 14.39 -18.17 -6.94
C GLU A 65 14.51 -18.25 -5.43
N THR A 66 13.82 -17.31 -4.75
CA THR A 66 13.69 -17.30 -3.30
C THR A 66 12.22 -17.25 -2.92
N SER A 67 11.89 -17.78 -1.73
CA SER A 67 10.52 -17.70 -1.23
C SER A 67 10.48 -17.60 0.29
N GLY A 68 9.39 -17.03 0.81
CA GLY A 68 9.28 -16.81 2.25
C GLY A 68 8.05 -16.03 2.65
N ARG A 69 8.18 -15.25 3.70
CA ARG A 69 7.13 -14.44 4.30
C ARG A 69 7.53 -12.97 4.36
N LEU A 70 6.51 -12.13 4.23
CA LEU A 70 6.62 -10.69 4.44
C LEU A 70 5.66 -10.30 5.56
N SER A 71 6.05 -9.34 6.37
CA SER A 71 5.13 -8.63 7.26
C SER A 71 5.43 -7.14 7.24
N PHE A 72 4.38 -6.37 7.44
CA PHE A 72 4.41 -4.92 7.49
C PHE A 72 3.58 -4.44 8.67
N GLU A 73 4.08 -3.44 9.37
CA GLU A 73 3.37 -2.70 10.40
C GLU A 73 3.73 -1.22 10.27
N ALA A 74 2.68 -0.41 10.02
CA ALA A 74 2.85 1.03 9.86
C ALA A 74 3.33 1.68 11.18
N PRO A 75 4.18 2.69 11.13
CA PRO A 75 4.52 3.42 9.90
C PRO A 75 5.74 2.87 9.14
N ASP A 76 6.61 2.07 9.75
CA ASP A 76 7.97 1.90 9.25
C ASP A 76 8.61 0.53 9.55
N THR A 77 7.82 -0.44 9.99
CA THR A 77 8.34 -1.78 10.28
C THR A 77 8.04 -2.75 9.12
N PHE A 78 9.10 -3.31 8.55
CA PHE A 78 9.04 -4.32 7.50
C PHE A 78 9.89 -5.50 7.88
N VAL A 79 9.36 -6.70 7.68
CA VAL A 79 10.13 -7.92 7.88
C VAL A 79 10.00 -8.80 6.65
N ARG A 80 11.14 -9.20 6.12
CA ARG A 80 11.26 -10.24 5.11
C ARG A 80 11.96 -11.44 5.73
N GLU A 81 11.30 -12.56 5.73
CA GLU A 81 11.84 -13.85 6.14
C GLU A 81 11.91 -14.77 4.93
N THR A 82 13.11 -15.00 4.42
CA THR A 82 13.36 -15.97 3.36
C THR A 82 13.44 -17.36 3.96
N LEU A 83 12.69 -18.29 3.42
CA LEU A 83 12.66 -19.68 3.88
C LEU A 83 13.40 -20.62 2.93
N LYS A 84 13.48 -20.25 1.65
CA LYS A 84 14.16 -21.01 0.60
C LYS A 84 14.95 -20.08 -0.30
N PRO A 85 16.13 -20.51 -0.82
CA PRO A 85 16.84 -21.77 -0.56
C PRO A 85 17.51 -21.83 0.82
N GLN A 86 17.83 -20.69 1.41
CA GLN A 86 18.43 -20.56 2.73
C GLN A 86 17.55 -19.70 3.63
N HIS A 87 17.58 -20.00 4.93
CA HIS A 87 16.83 -19.21 5.90
C HIS A 87 17.61 -17.95 6.25
N ASP A 88 17.02 -16.81 5.92
CA ASP A 88 17.48 -15.50 6.35
C ASP A 88 16.31 -14.60 6.74
N ARG A 89 16.60 -13.60 7.55
CA ARG A 89 15.62 -12.62 7.99
C ARG A 89 16.22 -11.22 7.86
N VAL A 90 15.50 -10.33 7.23
CA VAL A 90 15.78 -8.90 7.18
C VAL A 90 14.62 -8.18 7.83
N ALA A 91 14.88 -7.42 8.86
CA ALA A 91 13.91 -6.56 9.53
C ALA A 91 14.37 -5.10 9.42
N VAL A 92 13.46 -4.23 9.01
CA VAL A 92 13.68 -2.79 8.96
C VAL A 92 12.72 -2.15 9.95
N THR A 93 13.22 -1.29 10.81
CA THR A 93 12.42 -0.47 11.74
C THR A 93 13.03 0.93 11.77
N GLY A 94 12.27 1.92 11.32
CA GLY A 94 12.81 3.26 11.11
C GLY A 94 14.01 3.24 10.16
N ASN A 95 15.16 3.76 10.61
CA ASN A 95 16.41 3.77 9.84
C ASN A 95 17.32 2.55 10.12
N THR A 96 16.88 1.62 10.94
CA THR A 96 17.69 0.47 11.37
C THR A 96 17.33 -0.78 10.58
N VAL A 97 18.34 -1.44 10.01
CA VAL A 97 18.24 -2.73 9.33
C VAL A 97 18.94 -3.81 10.13
N THR A 98 18.20 -4.83 10.52
CA THR A 98 18.73 -6.02 11.17
C THR A 98 18.66 -7.20 10.23
N MET A 99 19.80 -7.79 9.91
CA MET A 99 19.92 -9.00 9.10
C MET A 99 20.33 -10.17 9.99
N SER A 100 19.62 -11.26 9.90
CA SER A 100 19.90 -12.48 10.66
C SER A 100 20.01 -13.68 9.72
N ARG A 101 21.11 -14.43 9.84
CA ARG A 101 21.37 -15.66 9.06
C ARG A 101 22.17 -16.63 9.92
N ASP A 102 21.80 -17.90 9.92
CA ASP A 102 22.53 -18.98 10.62
C ASP A 102 22.82 -18.66 12.10
N GLY A 103 21.85 -18.09 12.81
CA GLY A 103 21.96 -17.71 14.23
C GLY A 103 22.84 -16.49 14.50
N ARG A 104 23.40 -15.87 13.47
CA ARG A 104 24.16 -14.61 13.57
C ARG A 104 23.28 -13.45 13.15
N SER A 105 23.37 -12.35 13.89
CA SER A 105 22.64 -11.12 13.60
C SER A 105 23.61 -9.96 13.43
N ARG A 106 23.34 -9.11 12.45
CA ARG A 106 24.05 -7.87 12.20
C ARG A 106 23.05 -6.73 12.05
N THR A 107 23.31 -5.66 12.73
CA THR A 107 22.52 -4.43 12.63
C THR A 107 23.34 -3.34 11.95
N THR A 108 22.71 -2.59 11.06
CA THR A 108 23.30 -1.46 10.34
C THR A 108 22.24 -0.39 10.11
N GLU A 109 22.68 0.84 9.86
CA GLU A 109 21.78 1.90 9.42
C GLU A 109 21.46 1.77 7.93
N LEU A 110 20.25 2.16 7.55
CA LEU A 110 19.77 2.09 6.17
C LEU A 110 20.62 2.96 5.23
N ASP A 111 21.13 4.09 5.73
CA ASP A 111 21.99 5.01 5.00
C ASP A 111 23.32 4.38 4.54
N ALA A 112 23.75 3.32 5.21
CA ALA A 112 24.94 2.56 4.83
C ALA A 112 24.70 1.59 3.66
N ALA A 113 23.44 1.44 3.20
CA ALA A 113 23.03 0.54 2.13
C ALA A 113 22.07 1.27 1.15
N PRO A 114 22.59 2.14 0.27
CA PRO A 114 21.75 3.03 -0.55
C PRO A 114 20.75 2.30 -1.44
N GLU A 115 21.08 1.13 -2.00
CA GLU A 115 20.14 0.31 -2.76
C GLU A 115 18.95 -0.13 -1.92
N ALA A 116 19.24 -0.65 -0.71
CA ALA A 116 18.20 -1.06 0.23
C ALA A 116 17.37 0.14 0.70
N ALA A 117 18.01 1.30 0.93
CA ALA A 117 17.34 2.54 1.31
C ALA A 117 16.29 2.97 0.28
N VAL A 118 16.63 2.94 -1.01
CA VAL A 118 15.69 3.28 -2.10
C VAL A 118 14.47 2.37 -2.09
N LEU A 119 14.70 1.06 -1.96
CA LEU A 119 13.61 0.08 -1.93
C LEU A 119 12.73 0.24 -0.70
N VAL A 120 13.33 0.42 0.46
CA VAL A 120 12.60 0.63 1.73
C VAL A 120 11.77 1.90 1.68
N GLU A 121 12.32 3.01 1.17
CA GLU A 121 11.58 4.26 1.04
C GLU A 121 10.45 4.17 0.02
N ALA A 122 10.65 3.49 -1.11
CA ALA A 122 9.59 3.22 -2.07
C ALA A 122 8.44 2.41 -1.44
N MET A 123 8.79 1.35 -0.69
CA MET A 123 7.82 0.51 0.03
C MET A 123 7.12 1.29 1.13
N ARG A 124 7.87 2.03 1.96
CA ARG A 124 7.33 2.86 3.04
C ARG A 124 6.35 3.89 2.49
N GLY A 125 6.75 4.69 1.51
CA GLY A 125 5.90 5.68 0.89
C GLY A 125 4.62 5.06 0.30
N THR A 126 4.75 3.91 -0.37
CA THR A 126 3.63 3.20 -0.98
C THR A 126 2.68 2.63 0.08
N LEU A 127 3.19 1.84 1.03
CA LEU A 127 2.35 1.13 2.02
C LEU A 127 1.74 2.06 3.07
N THR A 128 2.36 3.20 3.35
CA THR A 128 1.79 4.22 4.23
C THR A 128 0.91 5.23 3.51
N GLY A 129 0.87 5.18 2.17
CA GLY A 129 0.17 6.18 1.35
C GLY A 129 0.79 7.57 1.44
N ASN A 130 2.07 7.69 1.77
CA ASN A 130 2.77 8.97 1.89
C ASN A 130 3.23 9.47 0.53
N ARG A 131 2.29 10.09 -0.21
CA ARG A 131 2.53 10.70 -1.52
C ARG A 131 3.73 11.64 -1.52
N GLY A 132 3.81 12.55 -0.54
CA GLY A 132 4.88 13.55 -0.48
C GLY A 132 6.26 12.94 -0.31
N ALA A 133 6.39 11.84 0.44
CA ALA A 133 7.65 11.11 0.56
C ALA A 133 8.04 10.46 -0.77
N LEU A 134 7.10 9.82 -1.48
CA LEU A 134 7.36 9.24 -2.79
C LEU A 134 7.78 10.29 -3.82
N GLU A 135 7.03 11.38 -3.96
CA GLU A 135 7.30 12.41 -4.97
C GLU A 135 8.62 13.17 -4.74
N ARG A 136 9.12 13.22 -3.50
CA ARG A 136 10.45 13.78 -3.23
C ARG A 136 11.58 12.90 -3.79
N LEU A 137 11.45 11.61 -3.70
CA LEU A 137 12.50 10.64 -4.05
C LEU A 137 12.34 10.08 -5.46
N PHE A 138 11.10 10.00 -5.95
CA PHE A 138 10.76 9.35 -7.20
C PHE A 138 9.94 10.26 -8.13
N GLU A 139 10.13 10.06 -9.42
CA GLU A 139 9.12 10.37 -10.41
C GLU A 139 8.13 9.21 -10.40
N ALA A 140 6.87 9.52 -10.05
CA ALA A 140 5.84 8.52 -9.83
C ALA A 140 4.75 8.62 -10.90
N GLY A 141 4.47 7.53 -11.60
CA GLY A 141 3.38 7.38 -12.56
C GLY A 141 2.39 6.33 -12.11
N VAL A 142 1.09 6.60 -12.23
CA VAL A 142 0.03 5.64 -11.93
C VAL A 142 -0.78 5.37 -13.18
N SER A 143 -1.12 4.11 -13.42
CA SER A 143 -2.00 3.67 -14.49
C SER A 143 -2.97 2.60 -14.02
N GLY A 144 -4.11 2.47 -14.71
CA GLY A 144 -5.15 1.50 -14.39
C GLY A 144 -6.30 2.10 -13.59
N SER A 145 -6.85 1.34 -12.65
CA SER A 145 -7.98 1.71 -11.80
C SER A 145 -7.77 1.19 -10.37
N ALA A 146 -8.68 1.52 -9.44
CA ALA A 146 -8.61 1.00 -8.07
C ALA A 146 -8.62 -0.54 -7.99
N GLU A 147 -9.29 -1.20 -8.94
CA GLU A 147 -9.38 -2.67 -9.01
C GLU A 147 -8.07 -3.31 -9.46
N ARG A 148 -7.34 -2.63 -10.36
CA ARG A 148 -6.05 -3.11 -10.87
C ARG A 148 -5.20 -1.91 -11.29
N TRP A 149 -4.13 -1.68 -10.57
CA TRP A 149 -3.26 -0.54 -10.77
C TRP A 149 -1.80 -0.94 -10.95
N THR A 150 -1.08 -0.05 -11.58
CA THR A 150 0.38 -0.08 -11.68
C THR A 150 0.91 1.27 -11.20
N LEU A 151 1.94 1.21 -10.35
CA LEU A 151 2.71 2.36 -9.88
C LEU A 151 4.15 2.18 -10.39
N ASP A 152 4.58 3.10 -11.24
CA ASP A 152 5.95 3.18 -11.74
C ASP A 152 6.71 4.26 -10.95
N LEU A 153 7.89 3.90 -10.43
CA LEU A 153 8.75 4.77 -9.65
C LEU A 153 10.15 4.81 -10.28
N VAL A 154 10.60 5.99 -10.65
CA VAL A 154 11.96 6.23 -11.15
C VAL A 154 12.66 7.17 -10.17
N PRO A 155 13.83 6.80 -9.59
CA PRO A 155 14.54 7.67 -8.66
C PRO A 155 14.92 9.00 -9.31
N ARG A 156 14.71 10.13 -8.60
CA ARG A 156 15.06 11.47 -9.11
C ARG A 156 16.54 11.75 -9.01
N ASP A 157 17.16 11.28 -7.93
CA ASP A 157 18.58 11.46 -7.70
C ASP A 157 19.43 10.58 -8.63
N ALA A 158 20.47 11.16 -9.24
CA ALA A 158 21.34 10.47 -10.20
C ALA A 158 22.15 9.35 -9.55
N ARG A 159 22.53 9.49 -8.26
CA ARG A 159 23.27 8.45 -7.52
C ARG A 159 22.36 7.25 -7.26
N LEU A 160 21.10 7.51 -6.89
CA LEU A 160 20.12 6.45 -6.68
C LEU A 160 19.78 5.74 -7.99
N ARG A 161 19.71 6.48 -9.13
CA ARG A 161 19.55 5.86 -10.46
C ARG A 161 20.72 4.99 -10.87
N GLY A 162 21.91 5.29 -10.38
CA GLY A 162 23.09 4.44 -10.55
C GLY A 162 23.02 3.11 -9.80
N GLN A 163 22.04 2.94 -8.92
CA GLN A 163 21.79 1.72 -8.15
C GLN A 163 20.50 1.02 -8.64
N VAL A 164 19.39 1.77 -8.64
CA VAL A 164 18.06 1.27 -9.02
C VAL A 164 17.56 2.09 -10.20
N ALA A 165 17.38 1.45 -11.35
CA ALA A 165 16.91 2.10 -12.56
C ALA A 165 15.42 2.41 -12.48
N ALA A 166 14.59 1.45 -12.03
CA ALA A 166 13.15 1.60 -11.88
C ALA A 166 12.57 0.59 -10.88
N ILE A 167 11.46 0.96 -10.26
CA ILE A 167 10.64 0.07 -9.44
C ILE A 167 9.22 0.14 -10.00
N LYS A 168 8.61 -1.01 -10.25
CA LYS A 168 7.22 -1.12 -10.69
C LYS A 168 6.44 -1.97 -9.70
N LEU A 169 5.38 -1.39 -9.15
CA LEU A 169 4.46 -2.10 -8.28
C LEU A 169 3.14 -2.35 -9.01
N ARG A 170 2.61 -3.54 -8.88
CA ARG A 170 1.26 -3.87 -9.37
C ARG A 170 0.40 -4.34 -8.22
N GLY A 171 -0.86 -3.94 -8.23
CA GLY A 171 -1.76 -4.30 -7.16
C GLY A 171 -3.23 -4.26 -7.55
N GLU A 172 -4.04 -4.69 -6.59
CA GLU A 172 -5.50 -4.75 -6.68
C GLU A 172 -6.07 -4.15 -5.40
N GLN A 173 -6.95 -3.17 -5.53
CA GLN A 173 -7.47 -2.42 -4.39
C GLN A 173 -6.32 -1.92 -3.49
N SER A 174 -6.36 -2.21 -2.19
CA SER A 174 -5.31 -1.82 -1.23
C SER A 174 -4.18 -2.86 -1.08
N VAL A 175 -4.05 -3.80 -2.01
CA VAL A 175 -3.13 -4.94 -1.90
C VAL A 175 -2.06 -4.88 -3.00
N VAL A 176 -0.79 -4.84 -2.61
CA VAL A 176 0.33 -5.04 -3.53
C VAL A 176 0.43 -6.53 -3.88
N ARG A 177 0.47 -6.84 -5.18
CA ARG A 177 0.56 -8.21 -5.73
C ARG A 177 1.91 -8.55 -6.31
N GLU A 178 2.59 -7.55 -6.82
CA GLU A 178 3.88 -7.74 -7.47
C GLU A 178 4.77 -6.52 -7.28
N VAL A 179 6.04 -6.77 -7.06
CA VAL A 179 7.11 -5.76 -7.06
C VAL A 179 8.16 -6.20 -8.07
N ASP A 180 8.45 -5.36 -9.05
CA ASP A 180 9.42 -5.56 -10.11
C ASP A 180 10.49 -4.46 -9.98
N VAL A 181 11.71 -4.85 -9.68
CA VAL A 181 12.84 -3.95 -9.47
C VAL A 181 13.85 -4.18 -10.58
N GLN A 182 14.21 -3.11 -11.27
CA GLN A 182 15.28 -3.10 -12.25
C GLN A 182 16.47 -2.35 -11.66
N LEU A 183 17.59 -3.03 -11.53
CA LEU A 183 18.85 -2.45 -11.06
C LEU A 183 19.62 -1.82 -12.22
N ALA A 184 20.51 -0.91 -11.91
CA ALA A 184 21.29 -0.19 -12.92
C ALA A 184 22.35 -1.06 -13.62
N ASP A 185 22.79 -2.15 -12.97
CA ASP A 185 23.73 -3.14 -13.51
C ASP A 185 23.09 -4.16 -14.47
N GLY A 186 21.76 -4.04 -14.69
CA GLY A 186 21.00 -4.93 -15.55
C GLY A 186 20.32 -6.09 -14.83
N ASP A 187 20.58 -6.28 -13.54
CA ASP A 187 19.85 -7.25 -12.73
C ASP A 187 18.38 -6.87 -12.62
N ARG A 188 17.53 -7.85 -12.57
CA ARG A 188 16.07 -7.67 -12.38
C ARG A 188 15.54 -8.63 -11.34
N SER A 189 14.69 -8.13 -10.47
CA SER A 189 13.98 -8.94 -9.48
C SER A 189 12.48 -8.74 -9.59
N VAL A 190 11.75 -9.84 -9.73
CA VAL A 190 10.28 -9.86 -9.75
C VAL A 190 9.79 -10.68 -8.57
N MET A 191 9.13 -10.01 -7.62
CA MET A 191 8.54 -10.62 -6.43
C MET A 191 7.03 -10.67 -6.57
N LYS A 192 6.45 -11.87 -6.54
CA LYS A 192 5.00 -12.09 -6.47
C LYS A 192 4.57 -12.27 -5.02
N ILE A 193 3.53 -11.54 -4.62
CA ILE A 193 3.07 -11.42 -3.23
C ILE A 193 1.65 -11.97 -3.13
N ARG A 194 1.44 -12.83 -2.14
CA ARG A 194 0.13 -13.41 -1.81
C ARG A 194 -0.18 -13.10 -0.35
N PRO A 195 -1.12 -12.17 -0.05
CA PRO A 195 -1.55 -11.90 1.32
C PRO A 195 -2.04 -13.16 2.02
N THR A 196 -1.74 -13.28 3.30
CA THR A 196 -2.28 -14.34 4.15
C THR A 196 -3.59 -13.88 4.80
N ALA A 197 -4.46 -14.80 5.20
CA ALA A 197 -5.79 -14.50 5.73
C ALA A 197 -5.78 -13.56 6.96
N ALA A 198 -4.68 -13.51 7.72
CA ALA A 198 -4.50 -12.58 8.83
C ALA A 198 -4.45 -11.10 8.38
N SER A 199 -4.05 -10.82 7.14
CA SER A 199 -4.01 -9.47 6.56
C SER A 199 -5.38 -8.95 6.11
N ALA A 200 -6.36 -9.83 5.95
CA ALA A 200 -7.72 -9.47 5.52
C ALA A 200 -8.66 -9.11 6.67
N ALA A 201 -8.25 -9.31 7.93
CA ALA A 201 -9.12 -9.29 9.10
C ALA A 201 -9.10 -7.98 9.90
N THR A 202 -8.70 -6.85 9.35
CA THR A 202 -8.84 -5.57 10.05
C THR A 202 -10.18 -4.87 9.75
N LYS A 203 -11.26 -5.68 9.73
CA LYS A 203 -12.63 -5.24 9.95
C LYS A 203 -13.19 -6.09 11.10
N SER A 204 -12.75 -5.86 12.31
CA SER A 204 -13.43 -6.34 13.50
C SER A 204 -13.61 -5.19 14.46
N THR A 205 -14.86 -4.81 14.57
CA THR A 205 -15.52 -4.08 15.65
C THR A 205 -14.96 -4.54 17.01
N PRO A 206 -14.62 -3.61 17.92
CA PRO A 206 -14.26 -4.00 19.28
C PRO A 206 -15.45 -4.73 19.91
N PRO A 207 -15.24 -5.81 20.66
CA PRO A 207 -16.33 -6.41 21.43
C PRO A 207 -16.78 -5.39 22.47
N ALA A 208 -18.07 -5.11 22.47
CA ALA A 208 -18.74 -4.30 23.48
C ALA A 208 -18.39 -4.84 24.86
N ALA A 209 -17.88 -3.96 25.71
CA ALA A 209 -17.69 -4.23 27.13
C ALA A 209 -19.06 -4.56 27.74
N THR A 210 -19.29 -5.81 28.04
CA THR A 210 -20.42 -6.21 28.85
C THR A 210 -20.10 -5.89 30.29
N ASN A 211 -20.62 -4.75 30.75
CA ASN A 211 -20.79 -4.46 32.17
C ASN A 211 -21.73 -5.49 32.77
N ALA A 212 -21.19 -6.41 33.51
CA ALA A 212 -21.95 -7.18 34.51
C ALA A 212 -21.61 -6.60 35.89
N ALA A 213 -22.36 -5.56 36.25
CA ALA A 213 -22.56 -5.25 37.66
C ALA A 213 -23.41 -6.35 38.26
N SER A 214 -22.93 -7.05 39.27
CA SER A 214 -23.78 -7.71 40.25
C SER A 214 -23.20 -7.56 41.63
N ALA A 215 -24.10 -7.11 42.45
CA ALA A 215 -24.03 -6.63 43.80
C ALA A 215 -23.65 -7.67 44.82
N ALA A 216 -23.04 -7.15 45.92
CA ALA A 216 -23.33 -7.36 47.34
C ALA A 216 -23.48 -8.76 47.89
N THR A 217 -22.71 -9.10 48.90
CA THR A 217 -23.25 -9.15 50.26
C THR A 217 -22.13 -9.28 51.29
N ALA A 218 -22.27 -8.49 52.34
CA ALA A 218 -21.46 -8.44 53.55
C ALA A 218 -21.62 -9.71 54.42
N SER A 219 -20.60 -10.03 55.17
CA SER A 219 -20.66 -10.48 56.58
C SER A 219 -19.24 -10.72 57.06
N ASP A 220 -18.74 -9.86 57.86
CA ASP A 220 -18.61 -9.84 59.34
C ASP A 220 -17.80 -11.03 59.92
N ALA A 221 -16.68 -10.73 60.50
CA ALA A 221 -16.13 -11.14 61.78
C ALA A 221 -14.58 -10.98 61.84
N ALA A 222 -14.15 -10.04 62.61
CA ALA A 222 -12.80 -9.89 63.12
C ALA A 222 -12.71 -10.51 64.55
N PRO A 223 -11.57 -10.36 65.24
CA PRO A 223 -10.39 -11.18 65.38
C PRO A 223 -10.33 -11.86 66.80
N PRO A 224 -9.30 -12.29 67.47
CA PRO A 224 -8.02 -11.62 67.73
C PRO A 224 -6.81 -12.55 68.00
N GLY A 225 -5.62 -11.94 68.02
CA GLY A 225 -4.66 -12.23 69.09
C GLY A 225 -3.40 -13.01 68.73
N ALA A 226 -2.33 -12.37 68.87
CA ALA A 226 -1.19 -12.55 69.76
C ALA A 226 0.20 -12.52 69.09
N LYS A 227 0.94 -11.54 69.52
CA LYS A 227 2.39 -11.29 69.53
C LYS A 227 3.05 -12.25 70.60
N PRO A 228 4.39 -12.21 70.86
CA PRO A 228 5.61 -12.11 70.06
C PRO A 228 6.70 -13.10 70.48
N ALA A 229 7.90 -13.10 69.88
CA ALA A 229 9.22 -13.19 70.52
C ALA A 229 10.32 -13.60 69.51
N ARG A 230 11.25 -12.69 69.28
CA ARG A 230 12.65 -12.56 69.75
C ARG A 230 13.58 -13.70 69.33
N THR A 231 14.49 -13.21 68.57
CA THR A 231 15.97 -13.38 68.43
C THR A 231 16.68 -14.35 69.38
N PRO A 232 17.85 -14.93 69.03
CA PRO A 232 19.04 -14.15 68.79
C PRO A 232 19.65 -14.29 67.40
#